data_f0b582163303b5dc7c99828e657e007a
#
_entry.id   f0b582163303b5dc7c99828e657e007a
#
_cell.length_a   1.000
_cell.length_b   1.000
_cell.length_c   1.000
_cell.angle_alpha   90.00
_cell.angle_beta   90.00
_cell.angle_gamma   90.00
#
_symmetry.space_group_name_H-M   'P 1'
#
loop_
_entity.id
_entity.type
_entity.pdbx_description
1 polymer ?
#
loop_
_entity_poly.entity_id
_entity_poly.type
_entity_poly.pdbx_seq_one_letter_code
_entity_poly.pdbx_strand_id
1 'polypeptide(L)'
;MDRGVSRRELLCRGAQVALTANIASSHALAGERSETIREYRRGGMLYRRLGGTDLFVSALSFGSHINPAHRIGAKHGSTLDEKGQARRDRHIAKSMDYGVNMVDTYENAGQWQPMARLVRDRRDKMLISLCRQFPNFVGKNIDDAARLFGHVDLYRIYVGDGQGISDRILEDWDAMRKAKAAGKVRAIGISTHSERMMLSALDELEGLDYIMFPYNFIHARADYMEILPKAVKQQVGLIAIKPLAAGSIVKLDPKALPKSIPENARIQLYQNKYRPVLPAVVKKLTESLDRSPDETLCQAALRFVYSRSFITSAMPGMFQEHEVDENYAALQTHLKLSQNAGDALDAARKLCKVYGRDWLPPHYRWLDRRWRV
;
A
#
# COMPACT_ATOMS: atom_id res chain seq x y z
N MET A 1 0.61 -19.87 68.05
CA MET A 1 -0.63 -19.57 67.31
C MET A 1 -0.25 -19.27 65.89
N ASP A 2 -0.31 -20.28 65.08
CA ASP A 2 0.10 -20.25 63.69
C ASP A 2 -1.08 -19.73 62.83
N ARG A 3 -0.93 -18.57 62.19
CA ARG A 3 -1.96 -18.03 61.30
C ARG A 3 -1.74 -18.60 59.87
N GLY A 4 -2.51 -19.62 59.56
CA GLY A 4 -2.51 -20.21 58.23
C GLY A 4 -2.83 -19.20 57.14
N VAL A 5 -2.04 -19.19 56.11
CA VAL A 5 -2.21 -18.37 54.90
C VAL A 5 -3.50 -18.77 54.18
N SER A 6 -4.37 -17.82 53.90
CA SER A 6 -5.66 -18.09 53.26
C SER A 6 -5.51 -18.55 51.81
N ARG A 7 -6.44 -19.40 51.36
CA ARG A 7 -6.49 -19.91 49.99
C ARG A 7 -6.47 -18.77 48.92
N ARG A 8 -6.95 -17.57 49.31
CA ARG A 8 -6.99 -16.37 48.46
C ARG A 8 -5.60 -15.74 48.30
N GLU A 9 -4.75 -15.77 49.36
CA GLU A 9 -3.38 -15.27 49.30
C GLU A 9 -2.47 -16.20 48.51
N LEU A 10 -2.72 -17.51 48.53
CA LEU A 10 -1.99 -18.47 47.67
C LEU A 10 -2.30 -18.30 46.18
N LEU A 11 -3.57 -18.00 45.85
CA LEU A 11 -3.99 -17.75 44.47
C LEU A 11 -3.44 -16.41 43.94
N CYS A 12 -3.37 -15.38 44.78
CA CYS A 12 -2.77 -14.10 44.37
C CYS A 12 -1.25 -14.21 44.17
N ARG A 13 -0.54 -14.98 44.96
CA ARG A 13 0.90 -15.22 44.78
C ARG A 13 1.19 -16.09 43.53
N GLY A 14 0.36 -17.11 43.28
CA GLY A 14 0.47 -17.92 42.06
C GLY A 14 0.21 -17.11 40.79
N ALA A 15 -0.75 -16.19 40.80
CA ALA A 15 -1.05 -15.31 39.67
C ALA A 15 0.06 -14.28 39.40
N GLN A 16 0.70 -13.74 40.43
CA GLN A 16 1.82 -12.81 40.28
C GLN A 16 3.08 -13.50 39.73
N VAL A 17 3.37 -14.72 40.13
CA VAL A 17 4.52 -15.49 39.60
C VAL A 17 4.28 -15.91 38.16
N ALA A 18 3.05 -16.27 37.78
CA ALA A 18 2.69 -16.59 36.40
C ALA A 18 2.72 -15.35 35.48
N LEU A 19 2.32 -14.18 36.01
CA LEU A 19 2.35 -12.92 35.25
C LEU A 19 3.78 -12.43 35.02
N THR A 20 4.66 -12.53 36.00
CA THR A 20 6.08 -12.15 35.87
C THR A 20 6.85 -13.10 34.98
N ALA A 21 6.56 -14.40 34.99
CA ALA A 21 7.18 -15.37 34.05
C ALA A 21 6.75 -15.13 32.61
N ASN A 22 5.47 -14.81 32.36
CA ASN A 22 4.99 -14.48 31.01
C ASN A 22 5.51 -13.12 30.50
N ILE A 23 5.70 -12.12 31.37
CA ILE A 23 6.31 -10.86 30.98
C ILE A 23 7.80 -11.02 30.69
N ALA A 24 8.52 -11.82 31.48
CA ALA A 24 9.93 -12.12 31.22
C ALA A 24 10.11 -12.92 29.92
N SER A 25 9.24 -13.89 29.63
CA SER A 25 9.26 -14.63 28.36
C SER A 25 8.91 -13.78 27.15
N SER A 26 7.98 -12.81 27.29
CA SER A 26 7.66 -11.88 26.21
C SER A 26 8.77 -10.84 25.94
N HIS A 27 9.51 -10.43 26.97
CA HIS A 27 10.68 -9.56 26.81
C HIS A 27 11.90 -10.31 26.26
N ALA A 28 12.12 -11.56 26.62
CA ALA A 28 13.17 -12.41 26.04
C ALA A 28 12.91 -12.67 24.54
N LEU A 29 11.66 -12.94 24.15
CA LEU A 29 11.27 -13.07 22.72
C LEU A 29 11.34 -11.73 21.95
N ALA A 30 11.21 -10.59 22.62
CA ALA A 30 11.39 -9.27 21.98
C ALA A 30 12.86 -8.95 21.72
N GLY A 31 13.79 -9.45 22.56
CA GLY A 31 15.24 -9.28 22.40
C GLY A 31 15.84 -10.10 21.23
N GLU A 32 15.33 -11.31 21.00
CA GLU A 32 15.78 -12.18 19.87
C GLU A 32 15.21 -11.78 18.50
N ARG A 33 14.23 -10.89 18.42
CA ARG A 33 13.66 -10.39 17.16
C ARG A 33 14.51 -9.33 16.46
N SER A 34 15.65 -8.92 17.01
CA SER A 34 16.45 -7.81 16.45
C SER A 34 17.30 -8.20 15.22
N GLU A 35 17.44 -9.48 14.91
CA GLU A 35 18.22 -9.98 13.76
C GLU A 35 17.34 -10.53 12.61
N THR A 36 16.04 -10.34 12.64
CA THR A 36 15.17 -10.86 11.58
C THR A 36 15.41 -10.08 10.28
N ILE A 37 15.70 -10.81 9.21
CA ILE A 37 15.82 -10.28 7.84
C ILE A 37 14.58 -9.42 7.54
N ARG A 38 14.80 -8.15 7.20
CA ARG A 38 13.71 -7.22 6.85
C ARG A 38 13.48 -7.12 5.35
N GLU A 39 14.53 -7.33 4.56
CA GLU A 39 14.47 -7.33 3.10
C GLU A 39 15.54 -8.24 2.50
N TYR A 40 15.28 -8.74 1.29
CA TYR A 40 16.24 -9.48 0.48
C TYR A 40 15.97 -9.27 -1.01
N ARG A 41 16.96 -9.57 -1.87
CA ARG A 41 16.79 -9.59 -3.32
C ARG A 41 16.88 -11.00 -3.87
N ARG A 42 16.05 -11.29 -4.88
CA ARG A 42 16.10 -12.53 -5.66
C ARG A 42 15.71 -12.21 -7.11
N GLY A 43 16.57 -12.57 -8.07
CA GLY A 43 16.30 -12.37 -9.49
C GLY A 43 16.05 -10.89 -9.86
N GLY A 44 16.72 -9.93 -9.20
CA GLY A 44 16.49 -8.51 -9.41
C GLY A 44 15.32 -7.92 -8.62
N MET A 45 14.35 -8.72 -8.18
CA MET A 45 13.25 -8.26 -7.35
C MET A 45 13.68 -8.07 -5.89
N LEU A 46 13.26 -6.95 -5.31
CA LEU A 46 13.39 -6.66 -3.89
C LEU A 46 12.13 -7.14 -3.15
N TYR A 47 12.32 -7.89 -2.07
CA TYR A 47 11.24 -8.35 -1.19
C TYR A 47 11.42 -7.73 0.18
N ARG A 48 10.34 -7.24 0.77
CA ARG A 48 10.33 -6.65 2.10
C ARG A 48 9.31 -7.32 2.98
N ARG A 49 9.68 -7.48 4.24
CA ARG A 49 8.78 -8.02 5.25
C ARG A 49 7.61 -7.08 5.49
N LEU A 50 6.40 -7.61 5.53
CA LEU A 50 5.19 -6.84 5.81
C LEU A 50 5.04 -6.64 7.33
N GLY A 51 5.57 -5.54 7.82
CA GLY A 51 5.51 -5.22 9.25
C GLY A 51 6.05 -6.33 10.14
N GLY A 52 5.29 -6.73 11.15
CA GLY A 52 5.60 -7.82 12.08
C GLY A 52 5.23 -9.21 11.58
N THR A 53 4.62 -9.35 10.39
CA THR A 53 4.19 -10.64 9.86
C THR A 53 5.38 -11.48 9.34
N ASP A 54 5.13 -12.73 8.98
CA ASP A 54 6.08 -13.62 8.28
C ASP A 54 6.08 -13.44 6.75
N LEU A 55 5.23 -12.52 6.24
CA LEU A 55 5.06 -12.31 4.81
C LEU A 55 6.14 -11.40 4.23
N PHE A 56 6.82 -11.89 3.19
CA PHE A 56 7.70 -11.07 2.35
C PHE A 56 6.99 -10.72 1.06
N VAL A 57 6.79 -9.43 0.82
CA VAL A 57 6.09 -8.89 -0.34
C VAL A 57 7.10 -8.27 -1.29
N SER A 58 6.96 -8.53 -2.59
CA SER A 58 7.76 -7.86 -3.62
C SER A 58 7.55 -6.33 -3.57
N ALA A 59 8.62 -5.56 -3.71
CA ALA A 59 8.56 -4.10 -3.66
C ALA A 59 7.64 -3.52 -4.75
N LEU A 60 7.48 -4.23 -5.87
CA LEU A 60 6.48 -4.00 -6.89
C LEU A 60 5.37 -5.05 -6.73
N SER A 61 4.10 -4.62 -6.68
CA SER A 61 2.93 -5.49 -6.63
C SER A 61 1.91 -5.13 -7.69
N PHE A 62 1.09 -6.10 -8.10
CA PHE A 62 0.09 -5.91 -9.13
C PHE A 62 -1.25 -5.43 -8.52
N GLY A 63 -1.71 -4.24 -8.93
CA GLY A 63 -2.88 -3.59 -8.35
C GLY A 63 -4.23 -4.09 -8.86
N SER A 64 -5.29 -3.77 -8.11
CA SER A 64 -6.68 -4.18 -8.36
C SER A 64 -7.38 -3.45 -9.51
N HIS A 65 -6.88 -2.29 -9.93
CA HIS A 65 -7.52 -1.53 -11.00
C HIS A 65 -7.45 -2.25 -12.34
N ILE A 66 -8.59 -2.27 -13.05
CA ILE A 66 -8.72 -2.84 -14.40
C ILE A 66 -8.77 -1.74 -15.46
N ASN A 67 -8.38 -2.06 -16.69
CA ASN A 67 -8.40 -1.09 -17.79
C ASN A 67 -9.86 -0.67 -18.09
N PRO A 68 -10.21 0.62 -17.95
CA PRO A 68 -11.57 1.10 -18.18
C PRO A 68 -12.09 0.86 -19.60
N ALA A 69 -11.20 0.78 -20.60
CA ALA A 69 -11.57 0.56 -22.00
C ALA A 69 -12.15 -0.84 -22.27
N HIS A 70 -11.85 -1.79 -21.39
CA HIS A 70 -12.28 -3.19 -21.50
C HIS A 70 -13.27 -3.61 -20.40
N ARG A 71 -13.71 -2.67 -19.57
CA ARG A 71 -14.61 -2.97 -18.46
C ARG A 71 -16.03 -3.22 -18.94
N ILE A 72 -16.62 -4.30 -18.43
CA ILE A 72 -18.03 -4.64 -18.61
C ILE A 72 -18.79 -4.28 -17.32
N GLY A 73 -19.95 -3.67 -17.46
CA GLY A 73 -20.83 -3.35 -16.34
C GLY A 73 -20.50 -2.06 -15.60
N ALA A 74 -20.95 -1.97 -14.33
CA ALA A 74 -20.87 -0.75 -13.54
C ALA A 74 -19.46 -0.28 -13.28
N LYS A 75 -19.31 1.03 -13.02
CA LYS A 75 -18.02 1.73 -12.80
C LYS A 75 -17.10 1.04 -11.78
N HIS A 76 -17.65 0.37 -10.78
CA HIS A 76 -16.89 -0.37 -9.76
C HIS A 76 -16.85 -1.88 -10.00
N GLY A 77 -17.41 -2.35 -11.13
CA GLY A 77 -17.29 -3.75 -11.53
C GLY A 77 -15.84 -4.10 -11.90
N SER A 78 -15.43 -5.29 -11.56
CA SER A 78 -14.10 -5.83 -11.87
C SER A 78 -14.10 -6.81 -13.05
N THR A 79 -15.19 -6.87 -13.80
CA THR A 79 -15.33 -7.74 -14.99
C THR A 79 -14.77 -7.05 -16.21
N LEU A 80 -13.98 -7.78 -16.98
CA LEU A 80 -13.41 -7.36 -18.26
C LEU A 80 -14.03 -8.15 -19.41
N ASP A 81 -14.06 -7.58 -20.61
CA ASP A 81 -14.28 -8.33 -21.82
C ASP A 81 -13.13 -9.36 -22.03
N GLU A 82 -13.31 -10.31 -22.92
CA GLU A 82 -12.36 -11.39 -23.17
C GLU A 82 -10.97 -10.85 -23.54
N LYS A 83 -10.91 -9.84 -24.40
CA LYS A 83 -9.66 -9.21 -24.84
C LYS A 83 -8.94 -8.50 -23.67
N GLY A 84 -9.69 -7.79 -22.85
CA GLY A 84 -9.17 -7.10 -21.66
C GLY A 84 -8.69 -8.08 -20.60
N GLN A 85 -9.43 -9.19 -20.39
CA GLN A 85 -9.04 -10.23 -19.45
C GLN A 85 -7.76 -10.92 -19.90
N ALA A 86 -7.69 -11.36 -21.16
CA ALA A 86 -6.49 -12.00 -21.71
C ALA A 86 -5.26 -11.09 -21.63
N ARG A 87 -5.44 -9.78 -21.83
CA ARG A 87 -4.35 -8.79 -21.66
C ARG A 87 -3.92 -8.69 -20.21
N ARG A 88 -4.87 -8.55 -19.29
CA ARG A 88 -4.56 -8.47 -17.85
C ARG A 88 -3.83 -9.72 -17.36
N ASP A 89 -4.29 -10.89 -17.76
CA ASP A 89 -3.68 -12.17 -17.39
C ASP A 89 -2.22 -12.25 -17.86
N ARG A 90 -1.92 -11.80 -19.10
CA ARG A 90 -0.54 -11.71 -19.59
C ARG A 90 0.32 -10.74 -18.77
N HIS A 91 -0.23 -9.56 -18.40
CA HIS A 91 0.52 -8.59 -17.61
C HIS A 91 0.82 -9.12 -16.21
N ILE A 92 -0.13 -9.82 -15.57
CA ILE A 92 0.09 -10.47 -14.28
C ILE A 92 1.14 -11.58 -14.43
N ALA A 93 1.03 -12.45 -15.44
CA ALA A 93 1.99 -13.51 -15.68
C ALA A 93 3.41 -12.96 -15.90
N LYS A 94 3.57 -11.94 -16.75
CA LYS A 94 4.83 -11.25 -16.96
C LYS A 94 5.38 -10.63 -15.67
N SER A 95 4.52 -10.03 -14.86
CA SER A 95 4.93 -9.48 -13.55
C SER A 95 5.43 -10.58 -12.61
N MET A 96 4.78 -11.75 -12.61
CA MET A 96 5.22 -12.91 -11.83
C MET A 96 6.58 -13.42 -12.30
N ASP A 97 6.86 -13.41 -13.59
CA ASP A 97 8.17 -13.80 -14.15
C ASP A 97 9.27 -12.81 -13.72
N TYR A 98 8.96 -11.55 -13.50
CA TYR A 98 9.85 -10.57 -12.87
C TYR A 98 9.98 -10.72 -11.33
N GLY A 99 9.23 -11.65 -10.74
CA GLY A 99 9.27 -11.91 -9.30
C GLY A 99 8.22 -11.15 -8.48
N VAL A 100 7.23 -10.50 -9.12
CA VAL A 100 6.08 -9.98 -8.39
C VAL A 100 5.35 -11.15 -7.74
N ASN A 101 5.17 -11.07 -6.42
CA ASN A 101 4.53 -12.13 -5.65
C ASN A 101 3.21 -11.71 -4.98
N MET A 102 2.73 -10.49 -5.18
CA MET A 102 1.44 -10.06 -4.66
C MET A 102 0.54 -9.51 -5.78
N VAL A 103 -0.67 -10.04 -5.85
CA VAL A 103 -1.73 -9.55 -6.73
C VAL A 103 -2.92 -9.13 -5.88
N ASP A 104 -3.41 -7.91 -6.14
CA ASP A 104 -4.53 -7.31 -5.43
C ASP A 104 -5.81 -7.30 -6.25
N THR A 105 -6.95 -7.48 -5.58
CA THR A 105 -8.28 -7.35 -6.19
C THR A 105 -9.33 -6.88 -5.17
N TYR A 106 -10.48 -6.46 -5.71
CA TYR A 106 -11.63 -6.05 -4.90
C TYR A 106 -12.56 -7.23 -4.59
N GLU A 107 -13.50 -7.01 -3.68
CA GLU A 107 -14.49 -7.99 -3.20
C GLU A 107 -15.49 -8.49 -4.25
N ASN A 108 -15.72 -7.73 -5.30
CA ASN A 108 -16.63 -8.12 -6.36
C ASN A 108 -15.93 -9.07 -7.34
N ALA A 109 -16.34 -10.27 -7.34
CA ALA A 109 -15.71 -11.48 -7.81
C ALA A 109 -15.28 -11.52 -9.30
N GLY A 110 -15.42 -10.45 -10.09
CA GLY A 110 -15.08 -10.48 -11.51
C GLY A 110 -13.62 -10.84 -11.82
N GLN A 111 -12.70 -10.59 -10.88
CA GLN A 111 -11.29 -10.97 -11.02
C GLN A 111 -10.86 -12.17 -10.17
N TRP A 112 -11.72 -12.67 -9.30
CA TRP A 112 -11.34 -13.78 -8.42
C TRP A 112 -11.12 -15.07 -9.19
N GLN A 113 -12.06 -15.46 -10.03
CA GLN A 113 -11.95 -16.69 -10.84
C GLN A 113 -10.80 -16.61 -11.86
N PRO A 114 -10.62 -15.54 -12.66
CA PRO A 114 -9.44 -15.39 -13.48
C PRO A 114 -8.12 -15.51 -12.70
N MET A 115 -8.02 -14.83 -11.55
CA MET A 115 -6.84 -14.87 -10.72
C MET A 115 -6.58 -16.26 -10.14
N ALA A 116 -7.62 -16.92 -9.62
CA ALA A 116 -7.47 -18.28 -9.09
C ALA A 116 -6.93 -19.26 -10.15
N ARG A 117 -7.39 -19.12 -11.40
CA ARG A 117 -6.82 -19.93 -12.52
C ARG A 117 -5.38 -19.59 -12.80
N LEU A 118 -5.05 -18.30 -12.83
CA LEU A 118 -3.70 -17.81 -13.19
C LEU A 118 -2.63 -18.21 -12.17
N VAL A 119 -2.99 -18.19 -10.88
CA VAL A 119 -2.04 -18.51 -9.81
C VAL A 119 -2.05 -19.97 -9.37
N ARG A 120 -2.90 -20.84 -9.97
CA ARG A 120 -3.12 -22.22 -9.53
C ARG A 120 -1.81 -22.96 -9.26
N ASP A 121 -0.90 -22.96 -10.23
CA ASP A 121 0.35 -23.72 -10.17
C ASP A 121 1.47 -22.98 -9.43
N ARG A 122 1.19 -21.78 -8.93
CA ARG A 122 2.14 -20.91 -8.24
C ARG A 122 1.56 -20.36 -6.93
N ARG A 123 0.49 -20.97 -6.42
CA ARG A 123 -0.26 -20.45 -5.26
C ARG A 123 0.61 -20.32 -4.00
N ASP A 124 1.54 -21.23 -3.83
CA ASP A 124 2.53 -21.24 -2.75
C ASP A 124 3.53 -20.07 -2.83
N LYS A 125 3.71 -19.49 -4.02
CA LYS A 125 4.64 -18.37 -4.29
C LYS A 125 3.93 -17.03 -4.44
N MET A 126 2.58 -17.04 -4.43
CA MET A 126 1.77 -15.83 -4.66
C MET A 126 0.97 -15.46 -3.44
N LEU A 127 0.99 -14.18 -3.12
CA LEU A 127 0.19 -13.57 -2.08
C LEU A 127 -1.09 -12.97 -2.71
N ILE A 128 -2.23 -13.45 -2.27
CA ILE A 128 -3.54 -12.94 -2.68
C ILE A 128 -3.96 -11.84 -1.72
N SER A 129 -4.10 -10.64 -2.25
CA SER A 129 -4.56 -9.47 -1.51
C SER A 129 -5.98 -9.09 -1.93
N LEU A 130 -6.87 -8.98 -0.96
CA LEU A 130 -8.28 -8.63 -1.18
C LEU A 130 -8.67 -7.37 -0.43
N CYS A 131 -9.47 -6.52 -1.09
CA CYS A 131 -10.06 -5.32 -0.50
C CYS A 131 -11.58 -5.40 -0.48
N ARG A 132 -12.16 -5.29 0.70
CA ARG A 132 -13.59 -5.04 0.87
C ARG A 132 -13.86 -3.54 0.88
N GLN A 133 -14.47 -3.02 -0.19
CA GLN A 133 -14.76 -1.58 -0.33
C GLN A 133 -16.03 -1.15 0.42
N PHE A 134 -17.01 -2.04 0.47
CA PHE A 134 -18.28 -1.77 1.13
C PHE A 134 -18.37 -2.65 2.37
N PRO A 135 -18.33 -2.05 3.58
CA PRO A 135 -18.43 -2.80 4.82
C PRO A 135 -19.82 -3.45 4.89
N ASN A 136 -19.88 -4.75 4.79
CA ASN A 136 -21.01 -5.65 5.03
C ASN A 136 -20.56 -7.07 4.70
N PHE A 137 -20.97 -8.03 5.53
CA PHE A 137 -20.71 -9.45 5.29
C PHE A 137 -19.24 -9.82 5.12
N VAL A 138 -18.33 -9.15 5.87
CA VAL A 138 -16.88 -9.39 5.80
C VAL A 138 -16.57 -10.86 6.04
N GLY A 139 -17.13 -11.50 7.04
CA GLY A 139 -16.92 -12.92 7.32
C GLY A 139 -17.31 -13.81 6.14
N LYS A 140 -18.50 -13.60 5.55
CA LYS A 140 -18.93 -14.36 4.37
C LYS A 140 -18.01 -14.13 3.16
N ASN A 141 -17.57 -12.90 2.95
CA ASN A 141 -16.65 -12.58 1.85
C ASN A 141 -15.31 -13.27 2.01
N ILE A 142 -14.78 -13.34 3.24
CA ILE A 142 -13.56 -14.10 3.55
C ILE A 142 -13.77 -15.59 3.31
N ASP A 143 -14.91 -16.16 3.74
CA ASP A 143 -15.21 -17.58 3.55
C ASP A 143 -15.30 -17.95 2.07
N ASP A 144 -15.95 -17.11 1.26
CA ASP A 144 -16.04 -17.31 -0.19
C ASP A 144 -14.66 -17.26 -0.84
N ALA A 145 -13.81 -16.30 -0.43
CA ALA A 145 -12.46 -16.17 -0.93
C ALA A 145 -11.56 -17.35 -0.47
N ALA A 146 -11.63 -17.75 0.78
CA ALA A 146 -10.86 -18.87 1.30
C ALA A 146 -11.23 -20.18 0.62
N ARG A 147 -12.50 -20.41 0.28
CA ARG A 147 -12.91 -21.57 -0.52
C ARG A 147 -12.30 -21.58 -1.91
N LEU A 148 -12.13 -20.42 -2.52
CA LEU A 148 -11.59 -20.32 -3.88
C LEU A 148 -10.06 -20.40 -3.91
N PHE A 149 -9.38 -19.74 -2.97
CA PHE A 149 -7.92 -19.59 -2.96
C PHE A 149 -7.19 -20.49 -1.96
N GLY A 150 -7.94 -21.30 -1.18
CA GLY A 150 -7.42 -22.06 -0.04
C GLY A 150 -7.31 -21.21 1.23
N HIS A 151 -6.73 -20.05 1.14
CA HIS A 151 -6.66 -18.99 2.15
C HIS A 151 -6.42 -17.64 1.45
N VAL A 152 -6.59 -16.54 2.18
CA VAL A 152 -6.25 -15.19 1.73
C VAL A 152 -4.99 -14.74 2.46
N ASP A 153 -4.00 -14.22 1.74
CA ASP A 153 -2.77 -13.78 2.39
C ASP A 153 -2.93 -12.42 3.05
N LEU A 154 -3.50 -11.45 2.34
CA LEU A 154 -3.78 -10.12 2.85
C LEU A 154 -5.26 -9.78 2.66
N TYR A 155 -5.97 -9.50 3.73
CA TYR A 155 -7.36 -9.04 3.66
C TYR A 155 -7.52 -7.68 4.33
N ARG A 156 -8.17 -6.74 3.67
CA ARG A 156 -8.41 -5.40 4.20
C ARG A 156 -9.81 -4.90 3.91
N ILE A 157 -10.26 -4.01 4.77
CA ILE A 157 -11.44 -3.18 4.54
C ILE A 157 -11.00 -1.78 4.11
N TYR A 158 -11.79 -1.15 3.24
CA TYR A 158 -11.63 0.26 2.92
C TYR A 158 -12.32 1.09 3.99
N VAL A 159 -11.54 1.88 4.70
CA VAL A 159 -12.02 2.88 5.65
C VAL A 159 -11.98 4.25 4.98
N GLY A 160 -13.16 4.76 4.69
CA GLY A 160 -13.30 6.07 4.07
C GLY A 160 -12.86 7.18 5.00
N ASP A 161 -13.42 8.34 4.75
CA ASP A 161 -13.20 9.50 5.57
C ASP A 161 -14.19 9.52 6.73
N GLY A 162 -13.67 9.46 7.94
CA GLY A 162 -14.45 9.44 9.17
C GLY A 162 -13.83 10.31 10.25
N GLN A 163 -14.53 10.44 11.37
CA GLN A 163 -14.01 11.12 12.56
C GLN A 163 -13.16 10.19 13.46
N GLY A 164 -13.14 8.89 13.17
CA GLY A 164 -12.45 7.83 13.89
C GLY A 164 -12.99 6.46 13.50
N ILE A 165 -12.59 5.44 14.21
CA ILE A 165 -13.09 4.08 14.03
C ILE A 165 -14.51 4.00 14.60
N SER A 166 -15.48 3.63 13.74
CA SER A 166 -16.88 3.45 14.14
C SER A 166 -17.13 2.02 14.64
N ASP A 167 -18.24 1.82 15.37
CA ASP A 167 -18.68 0.49 15.82
C ASP A 167 -18.79 -0.48 14.66
N ARG A 168 -19.26 -0.03 13.51
CA ARG A 168 -19.34 -0.83 12.29
C ARG A 168 -17.97 -1.31 11.81
N ILE A 169 -16.95 -0.45 11.88
CA ILE A 169 -15.57 -0.85 11.54
C ILE A 169 -15.06 -1.86 12.55
N LEU A 170 -15.37 -1.69 13.84
CA LEU A 170 -14.98 -2.64 14.90
C LEU A 170 -15.62 -4.01 14.71
N GLU A 171 -16.91 -4.06 14.32
CA GLU A 171 -17.59 -5.33 14.00
C GLU A 171 -16.92 -6.07 12.83
N ASP A 172 -16.63 -5.34 11.73
CA ASP A 172 -15.93 -5.91 10.58
C ASP A 172 -14.49 -6.34 10.95
N TRP A 173 -13.83 -5.56 11.81
CA TRP A 173 -12.49 -5.87 12.31
C TRP A 173 -12.46 -7.15 13.16
N ASP A 174 -13.43 -7.31 14.04
CA ASP A 174 -13.56 -8.52 14.86
C ASP A 174 -13.80 -9.77 14.00
N ALA A 175 -14.62 -9.66 12.95
CA ALA A 175 -14.78 -10.74 11.97
C ALA A 175 -13.47 -11.08 11.25
N MET A 176 -12.64 -10.08 10.91
CA MET A 176 -11.32 -10.29 10.31
C MET A 176 -10.34 -10.96 11.29
N ARG A 177 -10.32 -10.54 12.56
CA ARG A 177 -9.49 -11.17 13.61
C ARG A 177 -9.86 -12.65 13.82
N LYS A 178 -11.15 -12.96 13.87
CA LYS A 178 -11.65 -14.34 13.95
C LYS A 178 -11.23 -15.18 12.74
N ALA A 179 -11.32 -14.61 11.55
CA ALA A 179 -10.88 -15.29 10.32
C ALA A 179 -9.36 -15.52 10.30
N LYS A 180 -8.57 -14.58 10.80
CA LYS A 180 -7.12 -14.73 10.96
C LYS A 180 -6.79 -15.83 11.98
N ALA A 181 -7.44 -15.83 13.13
CA ALA A 181 -7.26 -16.89 14.13
C ALA A 181 -7.64 -18.28 13.61
N ALA A 182 -8.61 -18.36 12.69
CA ALA A 182 -9.03 -19.59 12.03
C ALA A 182 -8.13 -19.99 10.83
N GLY A 183 -7.07 -19.26 10.54
CA GLY A 183 -6.15 -19.52 9.43
C GLY A 183 -6.71 -19.22 8.03
N LYS A 184 -7.88 -18.60 7.92
CA LYS A 184 -8.49 -18.21 6.63
C LYS A 184 -7.80 -17.00 6.01
N VAL A 185 -7.21 -16.14 6.84
CA VAL A 185 -6.48 -14.94 6.44
C VAL A 185 -5.14 -14.90 7.18
N ARG A 186 -4.05 -14.53 6.50
CA ARG A 186 -2.71 -14.47 7.13
C ARG A 186 -2.41 -13.08 7.70
N ALA A 187 -2.80 -12.01 7.01
CA ALA A 187 -2.62 -10.64 7.47
C ALA A 187 -3.89 -9.82 7.25
N ILE A 188 -4.27 -9.03 8.26
CA ILE A 188 -5.43 -8.16 8.24
C ILE A 188 -5.01 -6.69 8.24
N GLY A 189 -5.71 -5.86 7.48
CA GLY A 189 -5.35 -4.46 7.33
C GLY A 189 -6.50 -3.54 6.95
N ILE A 190 -6.15 -2.30 6.77
CA ILE A 190 -7.06 -1.29 6.22
C ILE A 190 -6.50 -0.68 4.94
N SER A 191 -7.39 -0.15 4.11
CA SER A 191 -7.03 0.79 3.05
C SER A 191 -7.74 2.10 3.30
N THR A 192 -6.98 3.19 3.35
CA THR A 192 -7.56 4.51 3.57
C THR A 192 -6.79 5.57 2.79
N HIS A 193 -7.48 6.67 2.55
CA HIS A 193 -6.86 7.87 2.01
C HIS A 193 -6.83 9.00 3.06
N SER A 194 -7.24 8.74 4.28
CA SER A 194 -7.35 9.71 5.36
C SER A 194 -6.27 9.49 6.40
N GLU A 195 -5.47 10.53 6.65
CA GLU A 195 -4.44 10.56 7.68
C GLU A 195 -5.04 10.29 9.07
N ARG A 196 -6.16 10.94 9.36
CA ARG A 196 -6.90 10.71 10.61
C ARG A 196 -7.27 9.25 10.79
N MET A 197 -7.79 8.62 9.74
CA MET A 197 -8.17 7.21 9.81
C MET A 197 -6.96 6.28 9.94
N MET A 198 -5.79 6.67 9.42
CA MET A 198 -4.55 5.93 9.68
C MET A 198 -4.16 5.99 11.16
N LEU A 199 -4.22 7.19 11.76
CA LEU A 199 -3.94 7.38 13.19
C LEU A 199 -4.92 6.61 14.06
N SER A 200 -6.23 6.78 13.83
CA SER A 200 -7.26 6.03 14.56
C SER A 200 -7.06 4.52 14.44
N ALA A 201 -6.73 4.02 13.26
CA ALA A 201 -6.48 2.59 13.09
C ALA A 201 -5.26 2.10 13.86
N LEU A 202 -4.18 2.88 13.91
CA LEU A 202 -2.99 2.57 14.70
C LEU A 202 -3.24 2.62 16.22
N ASP A 203 -4.23 3.39 16.66
CA ASP A 203 -4.59 3.53 18.08
C ASP A 203 -5.64 2.50 18.53
N GLU A 204 -6.59 2.16 17.65
CA GLU A 204 -7.83 1.50 18.06
C GLU A 204 -7.97 0.06 17.49
N LEU A 205 -7.26 -0.29 16.39
CA LEU A 205 -7.40 -1.61 15.77
C LEU A 205 -6.32 -2.58 16.27
N GLU A 206 -6.65 -3.34 17.27
CA GLU A 206 -5.76 -4.37 17.83
C GLU A 206 -5.39 -5.43 16.77
N GLY A 207 -4.11 -5.74 16.63
CA GLY A 207 -3.62 -6.74 15.70
C GLY A 207 -3.61 -6.27 14.23
N LEU A 208 -3.56 -4.97 13.99
CA LEU A 208 -3.40 -4.37 12.66
C LEU A 208 -2.04 -4.77 12.10
N ASP A 209 -2.04 -5.54 10.99
CA ASP A 209 -0.81 -6.00 10.35
C ASP A 209 -0.29 -5.01 9.32
N TYR A 210 -1.18 -4.31 8.60
CA TYR A 210 -0.74 -3.40 7.53
C TYR A 210 -1.78 -2.33 7.18
N ILE A 211 -1.27 -1.25 6.59
CA ILE A 211 -2.07 -0.16 6.03
C ILE A 211 -1.71 0.03 4.55
N MET A 212 -2.72 0.12 3.67
CA MET A 212 -2.58 0.59 2.30
C MET A 212 -3.04 2.04 2.18
N PHE A 213 -2.16 2.91 1.67
CA PHE A 213 -2.43 4.35 1.62
C PHE A 213 -1.74 5.01 0.43
N PRO A 214 -2.23 6.15 -0.07
CA PRO A 214 -1.57 6.89 -1.13
C PRO A 214 -0.20 7.40 -0.70
N TYR A 215 0.84 7.02 -1.44
CA TYR A 215 2.19 7.50 -1.21
C TYR A 215 2.95 7.68 -2.52
N ASN A 216 3.47 8.86 -2.74
CA ASN A 216 4.33 9.20 -3.87
C ASN A 216 5.09 10.48 -3.53
N PHE A 217 6.08 10.87 -4.35
CA PHE A 217 6.94 12.02 -4.03
C PHE A 217 6.19 13.35 -3.87
N ILE A 218 4.98 13.45 -4.37
CA ILE A 218 4.13 14.63 -4.23
C ILE A 218 3.32 14.57 -2.94
N HIS A 219 2.87 13.37 -2.55
CA HIS A 219 2.08 13.10 -1.36
C HIS A 219 2.90 12.45 -0.24
N ALA A 220 4.19 12.65 -0.21
CA ALA A 220 5.04 12.16 0.87
C ALA A 220 4.91 12.98 2.16
N ARG A 221 4.49 14.23 2.09
CA ARG A 221 4.16 15.16 3.19
C ARG A 221 4.99 14.97 4.46
N ALA A 222 6.29 15.19 4.36
CA ALA A 222 7.21 14.93 5.46
C ALA A 222 7.08 13.48 5.99
N ASP A 223 6.83 12.55 5.06
CA ASP A 223 6.61 11.13 5.34
C ASP A 223 5.52 10.91 6.39
N TYR A 224 4.42 11.68 6.25
CA TYR A 224 3.25 11.62 7.14
C TYR A 224 3.56 11.90 8.61
N MET A 225 4.63 12.68 8.85
CA MET A 225 5.00 13.16 10.20
C MET A 225 4.99 12.05 11.25
N GLU A 226 3.98 12.03 12.12
CA GLU A 226 3.90 11.07 13.23
C GLU A 226 3.41 9.68 12.81
N ILE A 227 2.64 9.57 11.73
CA ILE A 227 1.94 8.33 11.35
C ILE A 227 2.92 7.24 10.95
N LEU A 228 3.84 7.54 10.03
CA LEU A 228 4.76 6.51 9.53
C LEU A 228 5.75 6.07 10.60
N PRO A 229 6.36 6.95 11.41
CA PRO A 229 7.17 6.53 12.56
C PRO A 229 6.38 5.67 13.56
N LYS A 230 5.12 6.01 13.83
CA LYS A 230 4.24 5.23 14.71
C LYS A 230 3.95 3.85 14.15
N ALA A 231 3.58 3.76 12.87
CA ALA A 231 3.35 2.48 12.19
C ALA A 231 4.60 1.59 12.21
N VAL A 232 5.78 2.15 11.91
CA VAL A 232 7.05 1.43 11.97
C VAL A 232 7.33 0.92 13.40
N LYS A 233 7.13 1.75 14.41
CA LYS A 233 7.32 1.37 15.82
C LYS A 233 6.38 0.24 16.24
N GLN A 234 5.14 0.25 15.75
CA GLN A 234 4.14 -0.79 16.00
C GLN A 234 4.32 -2.00 15.09
N GLN A 235 5.32 -2.02 14.22
CA GLN A 235 5.55 -3.07 13.23
C GLN A 235 4.36 -3.29 12.28
N VAL A 236 3.61 -2.24 11.96
CA VAL A 236 2.54 -2.25 10.96
C VAL A 236 3.15 -2.07 9.57
N GLY A 237 2.87 -2.99 8.65
CA GLY A 237 3.34 -2.94 7.27
C GLY A 237 2.71 -1.80 6.50
N LEU A 238 3.47 -1.18 5.60
CA LEU A 238 3.03 -0.02 4.83
C LEU A 238 3.11 -0.32 3.34
N ILE A 239 1.97 -0.28 2.65
CA ILE A 239 1.87 -0.54 1.21
C ILE A 239 1.38 0.73 0.51
N ALA A 240 2.19 1.21 -0.44
CA ALA A 240 1.90 2.41 -1.19
C ALA A 240 0.95 2.13 -2.35
N ILE A 241 -0.25 2.71 -2.32
CA ILE A 241 -1.13 2.82 -3.48
C ILE A 241 -0.93 4.18 -4.16
N LYS A 242 -1.31 4.27 -5.45
CA LYS A 242 -1.17 5.50 -6.25
C LYS A 242 0.27 6.07 -6.27
N PRO A 243 1.30 5.25 -6.42
CA PRO A 243 2.68 5.74 -6.43
C PRO A 243 2.95 6.71 -7.59
N LEU A 244 2.13 6.68 -8.64
CA LEU A 244 2.15 7.60 -9.79
C LEU A 244 1.01 8.64 -9.76
N ALA A 245 0.47 8.95 -8.57
CA ALA A 245 -0.63 9.90 -8.38
C ALA A 245 -1.80 9.68 -9.37
N ALA A 246 -2.24 8.43 -9.54
CA ALA A 246 -3.27 8.03 -10.51
C ALA A 246 -2.96 8.40 -11.96
N GLY A 247 -1.71 8.34 -12.37
CA GLY A 247 -1.23 8.67 -13.71
C GLY A 247 -0.98 10.16 -13.94
N SER A 248 -1.20 11.01 -12.93
CA SER A 248 -0.93 12.45 -13.07
C SER A 248 0.56 12.74 -13.21
N ILE A 249 1.42 11.99 -12.52
CA ILE A 249 2.89 12.15 -12.59
C ILE A 249 3.41 11.86 -14.00
N VAL A 250 2.92 10.82 -14.65
CA VAL A 250 3.34 10.44 -16.01
C VAL A 250 3.16 11.61 -17.00
N LYS A 251 2.08 12.37 -16.82
CA LYS A 251 1.75 13.52 -17.66
C LYS A 251 2.57 14.77 -17.37
N LEU A 252 3.33 14.76 -16.28
CA LEU A 252 4.24 15.85 -15.93
C LEU A 252 5.63 15.69 -16.59
N ASP A 253 5.90 14.59 -17.30
CA ASP A 253 7.21 14.40 -17.91
C ASP A 253 7.47 15.50 -18.95
N PRO A 254 8.52 16.33 -18.78
CA PRO A 254 8.88 17.35 -19.74
C PRO A 254 9.15 16.80 -21.14
N LYS A 255 9.57 15.53 -21.26
CA LYS A 255 9.76 14.84 -22.54
C LYS A 255 8.44 14.55 -23.26
N ALA A 256 7.34 14.43 -22.49
CA ALA A 256 5.99 14.22 -23.02
C ALA A 256 5.26 15.54 -23.33
N LEU A 257 5.83 16.68 -22.94
CA LEU A 257 5.23 17.99 -23.18
C LEU A 257 5.59 18.51 -24.57
N PRO A 258 4.66 19.19 -25.27
CA PRO A 258 4.98 19.87 -26.52
C PRO A 258 6.13 20.87 -26.35
N LYS A 259 7.12 20.84 -27.23
CA LYS A 259 8.30 21.72 -27.18
C LYS A 259 7.99 23.21 -27.24
N SER A 260 6.77 23.57 -27.65
CA SER A 260 6.32 24.97 -27.88
C SER A 260 5.43 25.54 -26.77
N ILE A 261 5.40 24.95 -25.58
CA ILE A 261 4.58 25.49 -24.50
C ILE A 261 5.26 26.75 -23.93
N PRO A 262 4.61 27.92 -23.93
CA PRO A 262 5.12 29.11 -23.25
C PRO A 262 5.35 28.86 -21.77
N GLU A 263 6.37 29.49 -21.19
CA GLU A 263 6.77 29.28 -19.78
C GLU A 263 5.62 29.59 -18.78
N ASN A 264 4.73 30.51 -19.15
CA ASN A 264 3.55 30.87 -18.36
C ASN A 264 2.28 30.11 -18.73
N ALA A 265 2.36 29.20 -19.71
CA ALA A 265 1.21 28.36 -20.07
C ALA A 265 0.91 27.37 -18.99
N ARG A 266 -0.36 26.99 -18.88
CA ARG A 266 -0.83 25.98 -17.95
C ARG A 266 -1.08 24.67 -18.68
N ILE A 267 -0.57 23.58 -18.14
CA ILE A 267 -0.70 22.24 -18.68
C ILE A 267 -1.92 21.57 -18.07
N GLN A 268 -2.85 21.15 -18.91
CA GLN A 268 -3.99 20.38 -18.43
C GLN A 268 -3.60 18.92 -18.21
N LEU A 269 -3.79 18.49 -16.99
CA LEU A 269 -3.61 17.09 -16.60
C LEU A 269 -4.97 16.39 -16.69
N TYR A 270 -5.02 15.22 -17.28
CA TYR A 270 -6.15 14.31 -17.28
C TYR A 270 -7.49 14.85 -17.85
N GLN A 271 -7.75 14.64 -19.15
CA GLN A 271 -9.05 14.82 -19.81
C GLN A 271 -9.86 16.06 -19.41
N ASN A 272 -9.24 17.22 -19.34
CA ASN A 272 -9.88 18.49 -19.00
C ASN A 272 -10.58 18.56 -17.60
N LYS A 273 -10.41 17.55 -16.75
CA LYS A 273 -11.03 17.52 -15.42
C LYS A 273 -10.15 18.11 -14.33
N TYR A 274 -8.90 18.40 -14.62
CA TYR A 274 -7.93 18.87 -13.66
C TYR A 274 -7.49 20.29 -13.95
N ARG A 275 -7.15 21.02 -12.89
CA ARG A 275 -6.61 22.34 -13.04
C ARG A 275 -5.25 22.29 -13.74
N PRO A 276 -4.95 23.26 -14.58
CA PRO A 276 -3.67 23.34 -15.25
C PRO A 276 -2.53 23.62 -14.25
N VAL A 277 -1.36 23.08 -14.54
CA VAL A 277 -0.12 23.25 -13.75
C VAL A 277 0.88 24.08 -14.55
N LEU A 278 1.60 24.95 -13.87
CA LEU A 278 2.63 25.76 -14.48
C LEU A 278 3.86 24.91 -14.84
N PRO A 279 4.43 25.03 -16.03
CA PRO A 279 5.63 24.31 -16.44
C PRO A 279 6.81 24.45 -15.47
N ALA A 280 6.98 25.62 -14.85
CA ALA A 280 8.02 25.86 -13.84
C ALA A 280 7.87 24.95 -12.60
N VAL A 281 6.62 24.66 -12.19
CA VAL A 281 6.35 23.73 -11.10
C VAL A 281 6.70 22.29 -11.51
N VAL A 282 6.32 21.89 -12.74
CA VAL A 282 6.68 20.59 -13.29
C VAL A 282 8.19 20.42 -13.30
N LYS A 283 8.92 21.40 -13.81
CA LYS A 283 10.39 21.40 -13.86
C LYS A 283 10.99 21.19 -12.47
N LYS A 284 10.60 21.98 -11.47
CA LYS A 284 11.10 21.87 -10.10
C LYS A 284 10.81 20.48 -9.49
N LEU A 285 9.60 19.97 -9.69
CA LEU A 285 9.23 18.64 -9.19
C LEU A 285 10.07 17.53 -9.82
N THR A 286 10.34 17.63 -11.12
CA THR A 286 11.15 16.61 -11.83
C THR A 286 12.62 16.70 -11.48
N GLU A 287 13.16 17.92 -11.30
CA GLU A 287 14.54 18.15 -10.86
C GLU A 287 14.78 17.61 -9.44
N SER A 288 13.78 17.66 -8.57
CA SER A 288 13.89 17.18 -7.19
C SER A 288 14.05 15.66 -7.04
N LEU A 289 13.84 14.89 -8.11
CA LEU A 289 13.96 13.44 -8.08
C LEU A 289 15.35 12.91 -8.41
N ASP A 290 16.33 13.79 -8.69
CA ASP A 290 17.70 13.39 -9.06
C ASP A 290 17.71 12.33 -10.18
N ARG A 291 16.99 12.66 -11.26
CA ARG A 291 16.69 11.74 -12.34
C ARG A 291 17.88 11.61 -13.29
N SER A 292 18.27 10.37 -13.60
CA SER A 292 19.24 10.10 -14.64
C SER A 292 18.70 10.51 -16.02
N PRO A 293 19.56 10.86 -16.99
CA PRO A 293 19.13 11.28 -18.33
C PRO A 293 18.22 10.27 -19.04
N ASP A 294 18.47 8.97 -18.83
CA ASP A 294 17.71 7.88 -19.45
C ASP A 294 16.53 7.38 -18.61
N GLU A 295 16.42 7.84 -17.37
CA GLU A 295 15.33 7.47 -16.47
C GLU A 295 14.06 8.23 -16.83
N THR A 296 12.93 7.52 -17.02
CA THR A 296 11.64 8.17 -17.21
C THR A 296 11.16 8.81 -15.88
N LEU A 297 10.23 9.75 -15.97
CA LEU A 297 9.64 10.33 -14.76
C LEU A 297 8.87 9.29 -13.93
N CYS A 298 8.25 8.32 -14.60
CA CYS A 298 7.62 7.17 -13.94
C CYS A 298 8.61 6.36 -13.12
N GLN A 299 9.74 6.00 -13.73
CA GLN A 299 10.79 5.23 -13.06
C GLN A 299 11.35 6.01 -11.87
N ALA A 300 11.64 7.30 -12.02
CA ALA A 300 12.13 8.13 -10.92
C ALA A 300 11.11 8.26 -9.78
N ALA A 301 9.83 8.42 -10.10
CA ALA A 301 8.76 8.48 -9.12
C ALA A 301 8.60 7.15 -8.35
N LEU A 302 8.71 6.02 -9.05
CA LEU A 302 8.68 4.70 -8.42
C LEU A 302 9.94 4.44 -7.59
N ARG A 303 11.11 4.78 -8.11
CA ARG A 303 12.39 4.71 -7.40
C ARG A 303 12.33 5.49 -6.07
N PHE A 304 11.72 6.68 -6.06
CA PHE A 304 11.46 7.41 -4.83
C PHE A 304 10.68 6.56 -3.80
N VAL A 305 9.61 5.89 -4.22
CA VAL A 305 8.81 5.04 -3.33
C VAL A 305 9.61 3.82 -2.88
N TYR A 306 10.31 3.15 -3.79
CA TYR A 306 11.13 1.98 -3.49
C TYR A 306 12.33 2.29 -2.59
N SER A 307 12.86 3.52 -2.65
CA SER A 307 13.96 3.97 -1.79
C SER A 307 13.59 4.07 -0.31
N ARG A 308 12.28 4.13 -0.01
CA ARG A 308 11.78 4.22 1.37
C ARG A 308 11.72 2.83 2.01
N SER A 309 12.65 2.52 2.89
CA SER A 309 12.76 1.20 3.53
C SER A 309 11.56 0.84 4.39
N PHE A 310 10.77 1.81 4.84
CA PHE A 310 9.53 1.58 5.58
C PHE A 310 8.34 1.24 4.68
N ILE A 311 8.41 1.48 3.36
CA ILE A 311 7.39 1.03 2.41
C ILE A 311 7.69 -0.40 1.99
N THR A 312 6.80 -1.31 2.34
CA THR A 312 6.94 -2.73 1.98
C THR A 312 6.80 -2.94 0.48
N SER A 313 5.78 -2.35 -0.13
CA SER A 313 5.46 -2.54 -1.54
C SER A 313 4.76 -1.31 -2.13
N ALA A 314 4.85 -1.14 -3.44
CA ALA A 314 4.09 -0.16 -4.19
C ALA A 314 3.26 -0.83 -5.29
N MET A 315 2.05 -0.30 -5.52
CA MET A 315 1.11 -0.80 -6.53
C MET A 315 0.82 0.26 -7.59
N PRO A 316 1.69 0.43 -8.61
CA PRO A 316 1.39 1.26 -9.77
C PRO A 316 0.32 0.61 -10.66
N GLY A 317 -0.28 1.41 -11.55
CA GLY A 317 -1.11 0.89 -12.63
C GLY A 317 -0.26 0.14 -13.65
N MET A 318 -0.84 -0.93 -14.26
CA MET A 318 -0.19 -1.73 -15.29
C MET A 318 -1.26 -2.16 -16.32
N PHE A 319 -1.66 -1.25 -17.18
CA PHE A 319 -2.69 -1.47 -18.21
C PHE A 319 -2.11 -1.81 -19.59
N GLN A 320 -0.83 -1.51 -19.79
CA GLN A 320 -0.06 -1.82 -21.00
C GLN A 320 1.16 -2.66 -20.62
N GLU A 321 1.65 -3.43 -21.58
CA GLU A 321 2.78 -4.33 -21.33
C GLU A 321 4.07 -3.58 -21.00
N HIS A 322 4.34 -2.48 -21.68
CA HIS A 322 5.52 -1.65 -21.42
C HIS A 322 5.50 -1.02 -20.01
N GLU A 323 4.31 -0.79 -19.43
CA GLU A 323 4.20 -0.29 -18.04
C GLU A 323 4.67 -1.34 -17.04
N VAL A 324 4.52 -2.63 -17.33
CA VAL A 324 5.07 -3.72 -16.50
C VAL A 324 6.61 -3.66 -16.53
N ASP A 325 7.18 -3.51 -17.73
CA ASP A 325 8.63 -3.42 -17.93
C ASP A 325 9.21 -2.17 -17.25
N GLU A 326 8.58 -1.03 -17.47
CA GLU A 326 8.99 0.26 -16.91
C GLU A 326 8.95 0.25 -15.37
N ASN A 327 7.88 -0.26 -14.79
CA ASN A 327 7.74 -0.34 -13.35
C ASN A 327 8.77 -1.27 -12.71
N TYR A 328 9.11 -2.38 -13.37
CA TYR A 328 10.17 -3.29 -12.92
C TYR A 328 11.56 -2.66 -13.09
N ALA A 329 11.81 -1.99 -14.20
CA ALA A 329 13.09 -1.33 -14.49
C ALA A 329 13.45 -0.30 -13.41
N ALA A 330 12.46 0.37 -12.80
CA ALA A 330 12.69 1.29 -11.68
C ALA A 330 13.33 0.64 -10.44
N LEU A 331 13.21 -0.69 -10.28
CA LEU A 331 13.87 -1.45 -9.21
C LEU A 331 15.33 -1.82 -9.54
N GLN A 332 15.72 -1.73 -10.80
CA GLN A 332 17.07 -2.09 -11.28
C GLN A 332 18.03 -0.91 -11.16
N THR A 333 17.51 0.28 -10.92
CA THR A 333 18.30 1.49 -10.76
C THR A 333 18.82 1.63 -9.31
N HIS A 334 19.73 2.58 -9.09
CA HIS A 334 20.19 2.91 -7.76
C HIS A 334 19.07 3.51 -6.91
N LEU A 335 18.58 2.79 -5.89
CA LEU A 335 17.42 3.21 -5.11
C LEU A 335 17.71 4.35 -4.13
N LYS A 336 18.95 4.52 -3.66
CA LYS A 336 19.27 5.60 -2.73
C LYS A 336 19.16 6.96 -3.42
N LEU A 337 18.42 7.86 -2.79
CA LEU A 337 18.41 9.27 -3.18
C LEU A 337 19.69 9.93 -2.64
N SER A 338 20.29 10.85 -3.42
CA SER A 338 21.40 11.68 -2.93
C SER A 338 20.91 12.61 -1.81
N GLN A 339 21.84 13.15 -1.01
CA GLN A 339 21.51 14.15 0.01
C GLN A 339 20.85 15.38 -0.63
N ASN A 340 21.37 15.83 -1.77
CA ASN A 340 20.80 16.94 -2.51
C ASN A 340 19.37 16.66 -2.99
N ALA A 341 19.05 15.41 -3.35
CA ALA A 341 17.70 15.00 -3.70
C ALA A 341 16.76 15.02 -2.48
N GLY A 342 17.26 14.71 -1.29
CA GLY A 342 16.51 14.86 -0.03
C GLY A 342 16.10 16.31 0.21
N ASP A 343 17.05 17.23 0.13
CA ASP A 343 16.81 18.67 0.33
C ASP A 343 15.89 19.24 -0.77
N ALA A 344 16.08 18.83 -2.01
CA ALA A 344 15.23 19.21 -3.13
C ALA A 344 13.79 18.67 -2.97
N LEU A 345 13.63 17.46 -2.42
CA LEU A 345 12.33 16.90 -2.10
C LEU A 345 11.64 17.67 -0.99
N ASP A 346 12.35 18.13 0.03
CA ASP A 346 11.79 18.98 1.07
C ASP A 346 11.36 20.35 0.52
N ALA A 347 12.13 20.91 -0.40
CA ALA A 347 11.73 22.11 -1.14
C ALA A 347 10.50 21.84 -2.04
N ALA A 348 10.47 20.69 -2.74
CA ALA A 348 9.33 20.27 -3.55
C ALA A 348 8.08 19.99 -2.70
N ARG A 349 8.22 19.46 -1.50
CA ARG A 349 7.12 19.31 -0.53
C ARG A 349 6.48 20.64 -0.16
N LYS A 350 7.29 21.68 0.03
CA LYS A 350 6.79 23.04 0.25
C LYS A 350 6.02 23.57 -0.96
N LEU A 351 6.53 23.30 -2.18
CA LEU A 351 5.84 23.64 -3.42
C LEU A 351 4.54 22.86 -3.60
N CYS A 352 4.54 21.56 -3.30
CA CYS A 352 3.34 20.72 -3.35
C CYS A 352 2.28 21.16 -2.34
N LYS A 353 2.70 21.67 -1.19
CA LYS A 353 1.80 22.28 -0.21
C LYS A 353 1.09 23.52 -0.77
N VAL A 354 1.79 24.31 -1.57
CA VAL A 354 1.27 25.53 -2.19
C VAL A 354 0.46 25.23 -3.45
N TYR A 355 0.91 24.26 -4.27
CA TYR A 355 0.37 23.97 -5.59
C TYR A 355 -0.39 22.64 -5.66
N GLY A 356 -0.30 21.80 -4.64
CA GLY A 356 -0.93 20.47 -4.60
C GLY A 356 -2.43 20.50 -4.84
N ARG A 357 -3.10 21.55 -4.40
CA ARG A 357 -4.53 21.76 -4.66
C ARG A 357 -4.88 21.92 -6.13
N ASP A 358 -3.97 22.48 -6.92
CA ASP A 358 -4.28 22.94 -8.25
C ASP A 358 -4.03 21.89 -9.34
N TRP A 359 -3.24 20.88 -9.05
CA TRP A 359 -2.93 19.84 -10.01
C TRP A 359 -3.42 18.44 -9.64
N LEU A 360 -3.87 18.25 -8.40
CA LEU A 360 -4.55 17.03 -8.01
C LEU A 360 -5.90 16.88 -8.70
N PRO A 361 -6.20 15.68 -9.19
CA PRO A 361 -7.52 15.35 -9.69
C PRO A 361 -8.63 15.79 -8.71
N PRO A 362 -9.77 16.30 -9.18
CA PRO A 362 -10.86 16.73 -8.30
C PRO A 362 -11.29 15.68 -7.28
N HIS A 363 -11.25 14.41 -7.66
CA HIS A 363 -11.57 13.29 -6.76
C HIS A 363 -10.44 12.94 -5.76
N TYR A 364 -9.29 13.60 -5.86
CA TYR A 364 -8.20 13.50 -4.89
C TYR A 364 -7.97 14.79 -4.08
N ARG A 365 -8.72 15.87 -4.36
CA ARG A 365 -8.59 17.14 -3.62
C ARG A 365 -8.91 17.00 -2.15
N TRP A 366 -9.69 16.02 -1.79
CA TRP A 366 -9.97 15.71 -0.40
C TRP A 366 -8.70 15.22 0.34
N LEU A 367 -7.71 14.65 -0.33
CA LEU A 367 -6.41 14.35 0.27
C LEU A 367 -5.77 15.62 0.83
N ASP A 368 -5.84 16.74 0.11
CA ASP A 368 -5.28 18.03 0.56
C ASP A 368 -6.06 18.68 1.70
N ARG A 369 -7.37 18.49 1.76
CA ARG A 369 -8.19 19.08 2.83
C ARG A 369 -7.96 18.41 4.18
N ARG A 370 -7.48 17.19 4.19
CA ARG A 370 -7.34 16.36 5.39
C ARG A 370 -5.93 16.29 5.91
N TRP A 371 -4.99 16.67 5.11
CA TRP A 371 -3.60 16.79 5.51
C TRP A 371 -3.43 18.09 6.28
N ARG A 372 -3.75 18.04 7.56
CA ARG A 372 -3.44 19.15 8.45
C ARG A 372 -1.95 19.13 8.71
N VAL A 373 -1.36 20.26 8.44
CA VAL A 373 -0.03 20.67 8.90
C VAL A 373 -0.18 21.16 10.33
#